data_fe8f1b323dea99844cfec4f1727f35c6
#
_entry.id   fe8f1b323dea99844cfec4f1727f35c6
#
_cell.length_a   1.000
_cell.length_b   1.000
_cell.length_c   1.000
_cell.angle_alpha   90.00
_cell.angle_beta   90.00
_cell.angle_gamma   90.00
#
_symmetry.space_group_name_H-M   'P 1'
#
loop_
_entity.id
_entity.type
_entity.pdbx_description
1 polymer ?
#
loop_
_entity_poly.entity_id
_entity_poly.type
_entity_poly.pdbx_seq_one_letter_code
_entity_poly.pdbx_strand_id
1 'polypeptide(L)'
;FTSGYQNVAGDTSAGVGTAGSATAMGYRTVASGRSSMSANKYTNAINQASTSLGLGTTADNFGMLAVGVNNSAGIGDTTIDPENYGGYYYVDGQYTGANPGVAFVIGNGDIDSSTGGAGSNPSNSFVVNFDGSAVLSGELTVDSDSRLKANINSLGNTISKLLLIDGKTYTMKSNDAIEKIGLL
;
A
#
# COMPACT_ATOMS: atom_id res chain seq x y z
N PHE A 1 4.00 0.40 24.25
CA PHE A 1 3.86 -0.95 24.81
C PHE A 1 4.72 -1.94 24.03
N THR A 2 5.48 -2.78 24.73
CA THR A 2 6.27 -3.85 24.12
C THR A 2 5.91 -5.20 24.74
N SER A 3 5.86 -6.25 23.91
CA SER A 3 5.69 -7.64 24.35
C SER A 3 6.43 -8.59 23.44
N GLY A 4 7.25 -9.51 24.00
CA GLY A 4 8.05 -10.46 23.24
C GLY A 4 9.54 -10.23 23.37
N TYR A 5 10.33 -10.54 22.32
CA TYR A 5 11.79 -10.54 22.37
C TYR A 5 12.40 -9.42 21.52
N GLN A 6 13.25 -8.59 22.11
CA GLN A 6 13.98 -7.50 21.46
C GLN A 6 13.07 -6.53 20.67
N ASN A 7 11.93 -6.17 21.24
CA ASN A 7 11.00 -5.23 20.64
C ASN A 7 11.28 -3.80 21.11
N VAL A 8 11.10 -2.83 20.22
CA VAL A 8 11.25 -1.40 20.51
C VAL A 8 9.91 -0.70 20.18
N ALA A 9 9.36 0.02 21.16
CA ALA A 9 8.20 0.89 20.96
C ALA A 9 8.52 2.31 21.44
N GLY A 10 8.18 3.29 20.63
CA GLY A 10 8.45 4.70 20.85
C GLY A 10 9.69 5.19 20.11
N ASP A 11 9.75 6.49 19.90
CA ASP A 11 10.90 7.14 19.27
C ASP A 11 12.05 7.20 20.28
N THR A 12 13.15 6.51 19.99
CA THR A 12 14.35 6.52 20.81
C THR A 12 15.23 7.77 20.59
N SER A 13 14.90 8.59 19.57
CA SER A 13 15.66 9.76 19.16
C SER A 13 15.02 11.08 19.61
N ALA A 14 13.75 11.06 19.97
CA ALA A 14 12.99 12.26 20.31
C ALA A 14 13.12 12.58 21.81
N GLY A 15 13.29 13.85 22.11
CA GLY A 15 13.26 14.38 23.47
C GLY A 15 11.94 14.10 24.18
N VAL A 16 11.95 14.18 25.50
CA VAL A 16 10.80 13.95 26.37
C VAL A 16 9.59 14.74 25.90
N GLY A 17 8.56 14.06 25.40
CA GLY A 17 7.29 14.67 24.99
C GLY A 17 6.77 14.28 23.60
N THR A 18 7.60 13.67 22.76
CA THR A 18 7.23 13.26 21.39
C THR A 18 6.98 11.74 21.23
N ALA A 19 7.33 10.94 22.23
CA ALA A 19 7.05 9.51 22.24
C ALA A 19 5.53 9.26 22.34
N GLY A 20 4.87 9.19 21.22
CA GLY A 20 3.47 8.79 21.13
C GLY A 20 3.25 7.34 21.53
N SER A 21 1.99 6.96 21.71
CA SER A 21 1.56 5.62 22.16
C SER A 21 1.85 4.54 21.10
N ALA A 22 3.12 4.15 20.93
CA ALA A 22 3.51 3.09 20.01
C ALA A 22 3.38 1.70 20.65
N THR A 23 3.14 0.69 19.82
CA THR A 23 3.00 -0.71 20.25
C THR A 23 3.88 -1.62 19.40
N ALA A 24 4.75 -2.42 20.06
CA ALA A 24 5.59 -3.40 19.39
C ALA A 24 5.42 -4.78 20.05
N MET A 25 5.00 -5.79 19.28
CA MET A 25 4.72 -7.13 19.79
C MET A 25 5.34 -8.20 18.89
N GLY A 26 6.09 -9.15 19.49
CA GLY A 26 6.63 -10.29 18.76
C GLY A 26 8.14 -10.45 18.90
N TYR A 27 8.84 -10.66 17.79
CA TYR A 27 10.27 -10.90 17.79
C TYR A 27 10.99 -9.85 16.92
N ARG A 28 11.83 -9.03 17.56
CA ARG A 28 12.60 -7.95 16.90
C ARG A 28 11.73 -7.00 16.08
N THR A 29 10.63 -6.55 16.68
CA THR A 29 9.73 -5.58 16.06
C THR A 29 10.07 -4.17 16.52
N VAL A 30 9.94 -3.21 15.63
CA VAL A 30 10.19 -1.79 15.90
C VAL A 30 8.95 -0.97 15.55
N ALA A 31 8.42 -0.24 16.51
CA ALA A 31 7.36 0.75 16.34
C ALA A 31 7.92 2.10 16.79
N SER A 32 8.63 2.80 15.91
CA SER A 32 9.29 4.08 16.22
C SER A 32 8.43 5.31 15.91
N GLY A 33 7.48 5.19 15.02
CA GLY A 33 6.54 6.26 14.71
C GLY A 33 5.58 6.55 15.86
N ARG A 34 5.17 7.82 16.01
CA ARG A 34 4.13 8.19 16.99
C ARG A 34 2.81 7.47 16.68
N SER A 35 2.20 6.82 17.68
CA SER A 35 0.98 6.03 17.52
C SER A 35 1.09 4.91 16.49
N SER A 36 2.30 4.39 16.25
CA SER A 36 2.53 3.29 15.33
C SER A 36 2.35 1.93 15.98
N MET A 37 2.14 0.90 15.17
CA MET A 37 2.02 -0.49 15.60
C MET A 37 2.88 -1.41 14.75
N SER A 38 3.67 -2.27 15.41
CA SER A 38 4.51 -3.26 14.73
C SER A 38 4.32 -4.62 15.39
N ALA A 39 3.99 -5.66 14.62
CA ALA A 39 3.78 -6.98 15.21
C ALA A 39 4.26 -8.13 14.32
N ASN A 40 4.56 -9.26 14.95
CA ASN A 40 5.04 -10.54 14.47
C ASN A 40 6.58 -10.63 14.44
N LYS A 41 7.26 -10.63 13.30
CA LYS A 41 8.70 -10.92 13.26
C LYS A 41 9.46 -9.98 12.33
N TYR A 42 10.48 -9.28 12.85
CA TYR A 42 11.33 -8.33 12.10
C TYR A 42 10.55 -7.20 11.40
N THR A 43 9.44 -6.77 11.98
CA THR A 43 8.60 -5.73 11.38
C THR A 43 8.98 -4.34 11.87
N ASN A 44 8.82 -3.32 11.02
CA ASN A 44 9.17 -1.94 11.30
C ASN A 44 8.00 -1.01 10.96
N ALA A 45 7.43 -0.33 11.94
CA ALA A 45 6.47 0.76 11.77
C ALA A 45 7.18 2.07 12.12
N ILE A 46 7.70 2.78 11.10
CA ILE A 46 8.68 3.85 11.27
C ILE A 46 7.99 5.21 11.33
N ASN A 47 6.95 5.41 10.53
CA ASN A 47 6.28 6.70 10.44
C ASN A 47 5.07 6.78 11.38
N GLN A 48 4.57 8.01 11.60
CA GLN A 48 3.42 8.25 12.48
C GLN A 48 2.16 7.52 11.99
N ALA A 49 1.41 6.96 12.93
CA ALA A 49 0.18 6.19 12.73
C ALA A 49 0.33 5.00 11.78
N SER A 50 1.56 4.60 11.44
CA SER A 50 1.82 3.45 10.57
C SER A 50 1.65 2.12 11.30
N THR A 51 1.30 1.09 10.55
CA THR A 51 1.12 -0.28 11.07
C THR A 51 1.88 -1.27 10.18
N SER A 52 2.70 -2.12 10.80
CA SER A 52 3.51 -3.13 10.10
C SER A 52 3.27 -4.52 10.71
N LEU A 53 2.76 -5.45 9.91
CA LEU A 53 2.39 -6.81 10.35
C LEU A 53 2.97 -7.86 9.41
N GLY A 54 3.54 -8.94 9.96
CA GLY A 54 4.01 -10.07 9.18
C GLY A 54 5.48 -10.42 9.41
N LEU A 55 6.23 -10.69 8.35
CA LEU A 55 7.64 -11.05 8.41
C LEU A 55 8.49 -10.05 7.62
N GLY A 56 9.32 -9.28 8.31
CA GLY A 56 10.23 -8.35 7.65
C GLY A 56 9.53 -7.19 6.92
N THR A 57 8.30 -6.88 7.27
CA THR A 57 7.56 -5.78 6.67
C THR A 57 7.98 -4.44 7.25
N THR A 58 7.94 -3.39 6.42
CA THR A 58 8.24 -2.01 6.81
C THR A 58 7.12 -1.09 6.36
N ALA A 59 6.54 -0.36 7.31
CA ALA A 59 5.56 0.70 7.07
C ALA A 59 6.25 2.06 7.34
N ASP A 60 6.65 2.74 6.29
CA ASP A 60 7.48 3.95 6.30
C ASP A 60 6.77 5.21 5.80
N ASN A 61 5.51 5.10 5.41
CA ASN A 61 4.66 6.25 5.10
C ASN A 61 3.72 6.56 6.28
N PHE A 62 3.29 7.82 6.39
CA PHE A 62 2.27 8.24 7.35
C PHE A 62 0.97 7.46 7.17
N GLY A 63 0.42 6.92 8.25
CA GLY A 63 -0.83 6.16 8.21
C GLY A 63 -0.81 4.87 7.39
N MET A 64 0.35 4.45 6.91
CA MET A 64 0.50 3.26 6.06
C MET A 64 0.23 1.97 6.82
N LEU A 65 -0.45 1.03 6.18
CA LEU A 65 -0.53 -0.35 6.59
C LEU A 65 0.31 -1.24 5.66
N ALA A 66 1.34 -1.88 6.20
CA ALA A 66 2.13 -2.90 5.51
C ALA A 66 1.86 -4.28 6.09
N VAL A 67 1.57 -5.25 5.23
CA VAL A 67 1.31 -6.64 5.62
C VAL A 67 2.06 -7.63 4.72
N GLY A 68 2.19 -8.88 5.16
CA GLY A 68 2.76 -9.95 4.34
C GLY A 68 4.22 -10.26 4.68
N VAL A 69 5.04 -10.39 3.65
CA VAL A 69 6.45 -10.79 3.79
C VAL A 69 7.34 -9.83 3.02
N ASN A 70 8.35 -9.26 3.69
CA ASN A 70 9.47 -8.53 3.10
C ASN A 70 9.06 -7.60 1.94
N ASN A 71 8.21 -6.60 2.24
CA ASN A 71 7.79 -5.62 1.25
C ASN A 71 8.94 -4.68 0.87
N SER A 72 8.94 -4.17 -0.36
CA SER A 72 9.78 -3.04 -0.73
C SER A 72 9.32 -1.80 0.04
N ALA A 73 10.24 -1.23 0.81
CA ALA A 73 10.08 0.05 1.50
C ALA A 73 10.59 1.23 0.64
N GLY A 74 10.42 2.45 1.11
CA GLY A 74 10.87 3.65 0.40
C GLY A 74 10.08 3.98 -0.87
N ILE A 75 8.86 3.44 -0.99
CA ILE A 75 7.95 3.75 -2.09
C ILE A 75 6.99 4.88 -1.67
N GLY A 76 6.61 5.71 -2.64
CA GLY A 76 5.80 6.89 -2.35
C GLY A 76 6.58 8.00 -1.63
N ASP A 77 5.87 8.95 -1.08
CA ASP A 77 6.47 10.04 -0.32
C ASP A 77 6.57 9.69 1.18
N THR A 78 7.75 9.23 1.59
CA THR A 78 8.02 8.89 2.99
C THR A 78 8.31 10.11 3.89
N THR A 79 8.43 11.30 3.28
CA THR A 79 8.81 12.54 3.98
C THR A 79 7.60 13.33 4.47
N ILE A 80 6.40 12.84 4.29
CA ILE A 80 5.19 13.51 4.76
C ILE A 80 5.29 13.72 6.26
N ASP A 81 5.44 14.98 6.68
CA ASP A 81 5.38 15.40 8.06
C ASP A 81 3.93 15.77 8.41
N PRO A 82 3.25 14.96 9.22
CA PRO A 82 1.86 15.22 9.58
C PRO A 82 1.69 16.44 10.50
N GLU A 83 2.76 16.94 11.11
CA GLU A 83 2.71 18.16 11.92
C GLU A 83 2.76 19.42 11.05
N ASN A 84 3.25 19.29 9.85
CA ASN A 84 3.32 20.35 8.86
C ASN A 84 2.14 20.23 7.89
N TYR A 85 0.95 20.57 8.32
CA TYR A 85 -0.32 20.49 7.58
C TYR A 85 -0.35 21.24 6.23
N GLY A 86 0.79 21.64 5.70
CA GLY A 86 0.92 22.54 4.55
C GLY A 86 1.13 21.90 3.20
N GLY A 87 1.13 20.57 3.03
CA GLY A 87 1.62 20.11 1.76
C GLY A 87 0.93 18.95 1.05
N TYR A 88 0.34 17.97 1.74
CA TYR A 88 0.05 16.69 1.09
C TYR A 88 -1.24 16.00 1.52
N TYR A 89 -2.28 16.79 1.80
CA TYR A 89 -3.58 16.24 2.13
C TYR A 89 -4.57 16.46 1.00
N TYR A 90 -5.60 15.62 0.96
CA TYR A 90 -6.79 15.84 0.18
C TYR A 90 -7.37 17.21 0.51
N VAL A 91 -7.16 18.18 -0.37
CA VAL A 91 -7.91 19.41 -0.40
C VAL A 91 -8.97 19.22 -1.47
N ASP A 92 -10.23 19.28 -1.08
CA ASP A 92 -11.39 19.11 -1.98
C ASP A 92 -11.39 17.81 -2.81
N GLY A 93 -10.89 16.70 -2.22
CA GLY A 93 -10.84 15.39 -2.90
C GLY A 93 -9.72 15.24 -3.92
N GLN A 94 -8.76 16.16 -3.96
CA GLN A 94 -7.61 16.11 -4.83
C GLN A 94 -6.31 15.86 -4.03
N TYR A 95 -5.48 14.95 -4.49
CA TYR A 95 -4.11 14.78 -4.01
C TYR A 95 -3.20 15.82 -4.66
N THR A 96 -2.48 16.59 -3.87
CA THR A 96 -1.68 17.73 -4.38
C THR A 96 -0.16 17.46 -4.49
N GLY A 97 0.30 16.25 -4.16
CA GLY A 97 1.72 15.87 -4.18
C GLY A 97 2.18 15.23 -5.49
N ALA A 98 3.46 15.36 -5.82
CA ALA A 98 4.06 14.75 -7.01
C ALA A 98 4.20 13.22 -6.91
N ASN A 99 4.32 12.68 -5.68
CA ASN A 99 4.37 11.25 -5.38
C ASN A 99 3.34 10.95 -4.29
N PRO A 100 2.28 10.21 -4.58
CA PRO A 100 1.33 9.81 -3.56
C PRO A 100 2.03 8.94 -2.52
N GLY A 101 1.79 9.22 -1.23
CA GLY A 101 2.19 8.32 -0.16
C GLY A 101 1.44 7.00 -0.27
N VAL A 102 2.05 5.93 0.22
CA VAL A 102 1.43 4.60 0.22
C VAL A 102 0.52 4.45 1.43
N ALA A 103 -0.74 4.12 1.18
CA ALA A 103 -1.73 3.83 2.21
C ALA A 103 -1.71 2.36 2.65
N PHE A 104 -1.53 1.45 1.69
CA PHE A 104 -1.56 0.02 1.95
C PHE A 104 -0.62 -0.74 1.04
N VAL A 105 0.12 -1.73 1.58
CA VAL A 105 0.98 -2.63 0.81
C VAL A 105 0.87 -4.07 1.30
N ILE A 106 0.88 -5.01 0.35
CA ILE A 106 1.09 -6.43 0.60
C ILE A 106 2.47 -6.81 0.07
N GLY A 107 3.39 -7.13 0.98
CA GLY A 107 4.70 -7.66 0.64
C GLY A 107 4.63 -9.14 0.26
N ASN A 108 5.42 -9.51 -0.75
CA ASN A 108 5.62 -10.90 -1.19
C ASN A 108 7.10 -11.18 -1.51
N GLY A 109 8.01 -10.46 -0.86
CA GLY A 109 9.44 -10.68 -1.00
C GLY A 109 9.92 -12.01 -0.41
N ASP A 110 11.19 -12.31 -0.60
CA ASP A 110 11.77 -13.56 -0.15
C ASP A 110 12.03 -13.62 1.36
N ILE A 111 12.25 -14.82 1.85
CA ILE A 111 12.63 -15.12 3.22
C ILE A 111 14.06 -15.64 3.23
N ASP A 112 14.88 -15.12 4.14
CA ASP A 112 16.17 -15.73 4.45
C ASP A 112 15.94 -17.04 5.23
N SER A 113 16.16 -18.16 4.56
CA SER A 113 15.96 -19.49 5.12
C SER A 113 16.92 -19.81 6.27
N SER A 114 18.06 -19.11 6.37
CA SER A 114 19.07 -19.35 7.42
C SER A 114 18.69 -18.68 8.75
N THR A 115 18.06 -17.52 8.70
CA THR A 115 17.62 -16.74 9.87
C THR A 115 16.13 -16.81 10.11
N GLY A 116 15.35 -17.21 9.11
CA GLY A 116 13.90 -17.11 9.07
C GLY A 116 13.43 -15.65 9.15
N GLY A 117 14.24 -14.72 8.67
CA GLY A 117 13.97 -13.28 8.56
C GLY A 117 13.63 -12.87 7.14
N ALA A 118 13.60 -11.54 6.90
CA ALA A 118 13.49 -10.99 5.55
C ALA A 118 14.72 -11.37 4.73
N GLY A 119 14.51 -11.76 3.49
CA GLY A 119 15.57 -12.03 2.53
C GLY A 119 16.10 -10.75 1.86
N SER A 120 16.92 -10.93 0.85
CA SER A 120 17.59 -9.82 0.15
C SER A 120 16.76 -9.20 -0.97
N ASN A 121 15.65 -9.82 -1.35
CA ASN A 121 14.79 -9.37 -2.45
C ASN A 121 13.42 -8.95 -1.92
N PRO A 122 13.27 -7.73 -1.41
CA PRO A 122 11.97 -7.19 -1.02
C PRO A 122 11.09 -6.99 -2.25
N SER A 123 9.79 -7.26 -2.14
CA SER A 123 8.84 -7.15 -3.24
C SER A 123 7.44 -6.85 -2.75
N ASN A 124 6.63 -6.20 -3.60
CA ASN A 124 5.24 -5.87 -3.34
C ASN A 124 4.33 -6.54 -4.36
N SER A 125 3.35 -7.29 -3.90
CA SER A 125 2.31 -7.87 -4.77
C SER A 125 1.16 -6.91 -5.03
N PHE A 126 0.84 -6.05 -4.06
CA PHE A 126 -0.24 -5.08 -4.19
C PHE A 126 0.11 -3.80 -3.42
N VAL A 127 -0.11 -2.66 -4.04
CA VAL A 127 0.11 -1.34 -3.45
C VAL A 127 -1.12 -0.47 -3.71
N VAL A 128 -1.61 0.22 -2.70
CA VAL A 128 -2.64 1.27 -2.82
C VAL A 128 -2.06 2.58 -2.29
N ASN A 129 -2.18 3.62 -3.08
CA ASN A 129 -1.72 4.95 -2.73
C ASN A 129 -2.86 5.82 -2.16
N PHE A 130 -2.51 6.87 -1.44
CA PHE A 130 -3.49 7.81 -0.88
C PHE A 130 -4.27 8.59 -1.93
N ASP A 131 -3.78 8.70 -3.17
CA ASP A 131 -4.51 9.29 -4.29
C ASP A 131 -5.59 8.37 -4.90
N GLY A 132 -5.76 7.16 -4.34
CA GLY A 132 -6.70 6.15 -4.81
C GLY A 132 -6.18 5.30 -5.98
N SER A 133 -4.96 5.54 -6.47
CA SER A 133 -4.34 4.63 -7.43
C SER A 133 -3.91 3.32 -6.77
N ALA A 134 -3.92 2.23 -7.54
CA ALA A 134 -3.45 0.93 -7.07
C ALA A 134 -2.60 0.23 -8.13
N VAL A 135 -1.61 -0.53 -7.67
CA VAL A 135 -0.73 -1.35 -8.50
C VAL A 135 -0.81 -2.80 -8.04
N LEU A 136 -1.13 -3.70 -8.94
CA LEU A 136 -1.02 -5.14 -8.77
C LEU A 136 0.17 -5.63 -9.60
N SER A 137 1.13 -6.30 -8.96
CA SER A 137 2.35 -6.78 -9.64
C SER A 137 2.14 -8.03 -10.49
N GLY A 138 1.02 -8.72 -10.29
CA GLY A 138 0.61 -9.90 -11.04
C GLY A 138 -0.60 -9.65 -11.92
N GLU A 139 -1.16 -10.72 -12.42
CA GLU A 139 -2.39 -10.69 -13.19
C GLU A 139 -3.62 -10.63 -12.25
N LEU A 140 -4.58 -9.77 -12.57
CA LEU A 140 -5.90 -9.79 -11.95
C LEU A 140 -6.78 -10.81 -12.68
N THR A 141 -6.92 -11.99 -12.10
CA THR A 141 -7.86 -13.00 -12.62
C THR A 141 -9.28 -12.62 -12.24
N VAL A 142 -10.08 -12.29 -13.23
CA VAL A 142 -11.53 -12.12 -13.07
C VAL A 142 -12.18 -13.40 -13.56
N ASP A 143 -12.84 -14.12 -12.65
CA ASP A 143 -13.52 -15.38 -12.99
C ASP A 143 -14.59 -15.15 -14.04
N SER A 144 -14.30 -15.56 -15.27
CA SER A 144 -15.20 -15.50 -16.42
C SER A 144 -15.49 -16.88 -17.02
N ASP A 145 -15.22 -17.96 -16.26
CA ASP A 145 -15.45 -19.33 -16.70
C ASP A 145 -16.95 -19.60 -16.89
N SER A 146 -17.30 -20.14 -18.04
CA SER A 146 -18.68 -20.51 -18.37
C SER A 146 -19.28 -21.53 -17.39
N ARG A 147 -18.45 -22.36 -16.75
CA ARG A 147 -18.87 -23.35 -15.73
C ARG A 147 -19.41 -22.70 -14.45
N LEU A 148 -19.02 -21.44 -14.19
CA LEU A 148 -19.45 -20.66 -13.02
C LEU A 148 -20.69 -19.82 -13.33
N LYS A 149 -21.18 -19.83 -14.58
CA LYS A 149 -22.29 -19.00 -15.04
C LYS A 149 -23.53 -19.86 -15.31
N ALA A 150 -24.68 -19.36 -14.88
CA ALA A 150 -25.99 -19.94 -15.16
C ALA A 150 -26.77 -19.05 -16.16
N ASN A 151 -27.73 -19.64 -16.87
CA ASN A 151 -28.61 -18.91 -17.77
C ASN A 151 -27.89 -18.14 -18.88
N ILE A 152 -26.83 -18.73 -19.45
CA ILE A 152 -26.08 -18.15 -20.56
C ILE A 152 -26.96 -18.19 -21.81
N ASN A 153 -27.39 -17.03 -22.28
CA ASN A 153 -28.16 -16.87 -23.50
C ASN A 153 -27.33 -16.13 -24.55
N SER A 154 -27.50 -16.56 -25.81
CA SER A 154 -26.90 -15.83 -26.95
C SER A 154 -27.55 -14.46 -27.09
N LEU A 155 -26.74 -13.43 -27.32
CA LEU A 155 -27.21 -12.08 -27.64
C LEU A 155 -27.77 -12.00 -29.10
N GLY A 156 -27.68 -13.08 -29.88
CA GLY A 156 -28.07 -13.11 -31.28
C GLY A 156 -27.08 -12.37 -32.19
N ASN A 157 -27.57 -11.75 -33.25
CA ASN A 157 -26.73 -10.99 -34.17
C ASN A 157 -26.29 -9.66 -33.54
N THR A 158 -25.04 -9.62 -33.05
CA THR A 158 -24.45 -8.48 -32.34
C THR A 158 -23.55 -7.61 -33.20
N ILE A 159 -23.20 -8.02 -34.45
CA ILE A 159 -22.26 -7.30 -35.31
C ILE A 159 -22.73 -5.88 -35.56
N SER A 160 -23.97 -5.65 -35.86
CA SER A 160 -24.55 -4.33 -36.09
C SER A 160 -24.51 -3.43 -34.85
N LYS A 161 -24.57 -4.02 -33.64
CA LYS A 161 -24.44 -3.30 -32.38
C LYS A 161 -22.97 -3.00 -32.06
N LEU A 162 -22.04 -3.92 -32.37
CA LEU A 162 -20.60 -3.71 -32.21
C LEU A 162 -20.08 -2.59 -33.11
N LEU A 163 -20.62 -2.45 -34.32
CA LEU A 163 -20.25 -1.36 -35.23
C LEU A 163 -20.69 0.03 -34.74
N LEU A 164 -21.55 0.11 -33.74
CA LEU A 164 -21.97 1.36 -33.10
C LEU A 164 -21.06 1.73 -31.92
N ILE A 165 -20.15 0.85 -31.53
CA ILE A 165 -19.20 1.14 -30.47
C ILE A 165 -18.11 2.06 -31.03
N ASP A 166 -18.04 3.25 -30.48
CA ASP A 166 -17.04 4.26 -30.85
C ASP A 166 -15.98 4.36 -29.76
N GLY A 167 -14.77 3.92 -30.06
CA GLY A 167 -13.61 4.06 -29.18
C GLY A 167 -13.21 5.52 -29.03
N LYS A 168 -12.98 5.96 -27.84
CA LYS A 168 -12.57 7.32 -27.51
C LYS A 168 -11.18 7.36 -26.92
N THR A 169 -10.41 8.37 -27.26
CA THR A 169 -9.29 8.80 -26.44
C THR A 169 -9.76 9.89 -25.47
N TYR A 170 -9.25 9.87 -24.29
CA TYR A 170 -9.59 10.86 -23.26
C TYR A 170 -8.44 11.03 -22.25
N THR A 171 -8.43 12.15 -21.57
CA THR A 171 -7.58 12.36 -20.39
C THR A 171 -8.46 12.44 -19.15
N MET A 172 -7.90 12.10 -18.01
CA MET A 172 -8.61 12.30 -16.72
C MET A 172 -8.55 13.77 -16.33
N LYS A 173 -9.64 14.32 -15.79
CA LYS A 173 -9.65 15.71 -15.29
C LYS A 173 -8.60 15.95 -14.19
N SER A 174 -8.23 14.91 -13.46
CA SER A 174 -7.18 14.93 -12.44
C SER A 174 -5.76 14.85 -13.00
N ASN A 175 -5.59 14.43 -14.27
CA ASN A 175 -4.30 14.35 -14.93
C ASN A 175 -4.52 14.34 -16.45
N ASP A 176 -4.35 15.50 -17.06
CA ASP A 176 -4.54 15.71 -18.52
C ASP A 176 -3.29 15.38 -19.35
N ALA A 177 -2.16 15.07 -18.72
CA ALA A 177 -0.92 14.70 -19.39
C ALA A 177 -0.91 13.26 -19.92
N ILE A 178 -1.81 12.39 -19.46
CA ILE A 178 -1.86 10.98 -19.85
C ILE A 178 -3.13 10.70 -20.64
N GLU A 179 -2.95 10.44 -21.95
CA GLU A 179 -4.03 9.98 -22.82
C GLU A 179 -4.37 8.52 -22.53
N LYS A 180 -5.66 8.21 -22.45
CA LYS A 180 -6.23 6.88 -22.26
C LYS A 180 -7.17 6.54 -23.40
N ILE A 181 -7.38 5.26 -23.63
CA ILE A 181 -8.34 4.75 -24.63
C ILE A 181 -9.44 4.00 -23.89
N GLY A 182 -10.67 4.21 -24.27
CA GLY A 182 -11.82 3.52 -23.69
C GLY A 182 -13.11 3.77 -24.46
N LEU A 183 -14.20 3.32 -23.89
CA LEU A 183 -15.56 3.52 -24.37
C LEU A 183 -16.26 4.50 -23.45
N LEU A 184 -17.07 5.40 -24.00
CA LEU A 184 -17.95 6.30 -23.27
C LEU A 184 -19.40 5.96 -23.56
#